data_305c219c839a96ce9dd480f6c36d5932
#
_entry.id   305c219c839a96ce9dd480f6c36d5932
#
_cell.length_a   1.000
_cell.length_b   1.000
_cell.length_c   1.000
_cell.angle_alpha   90.00
_cell.angle_beta   90.00
_cell.angle_gamma   90.00
#
_symmetry.space_group_name_H-M   'P 1'
#
loop_
_entity.id
_entity.type
_entity.pdbx_description
1 polymer ?
#
loop_
_entity_poly.entity_id
_entity_poly.type
_entity_poly.pdbx_seq_one_letter_code
_entity_poly.pdbx_strand_id
1 'polypeptide(L)'
;MKKLFFCLLIFASFSLNAQRLKLTNVVLVAQLDRSEDKFTAEINLAEIFAENGVNVLPSLNLLKQGASLSTLVSDSIKTILKEKQLDTYLLVNVRGYDRQFRLSSKIGSLTEELNIAHMFPLFRDEITSITFEFNFFRNDKLCHTELLKLKNVSTKEKLIQKLHKKLPRLIQRWKA
;
A
#
# COMPACT_ATOMS: atom_id res chain seq x y z
N MET A 1 -34.75 -14.65 -36.74
CA MET A 1 -34.86 -14.11 -35.38
C MET A 1 -34.12 -14.89 -34.27
N LYS A 2 -33.56 -16.07 -34.51
CA LYS A 2 -32.82 -16.87 -33.48
C LYS A 2 -31.34 -16.50 -33.29
N LYS A 3 -30.74 -15.73 -34.21
CA LYS A 3 -29.30 -15.36 -34.12
C LYS A 3 -29.02 -14.08 -33.31
N LEU A 4 -30.04 -13.25 -33.04
CA LEU A 4 -29.89 -12.00 -32.29
C LEU A 4 -29.85 -12.22 -30.76
N PHE A 5 -30.40 -13.36 -30.28
CA PHE A 5 -30.47 -13.69 -28.86
C PHE A 5 -29.16 -14.23 -28.30
N PHE A 6 -28.27 -14.75 -29.16
CA PHE A 6 -26.99 -15.33 -28.73
C PHE A 6 -25.92 -14.27 -28.46
N CYS A 7 -25.99 -13.10 -29.10
CA CYS A 7 -25.02 -12.01 -28.84
C CYS A 7 -25.29 -11.27 -27.52
N LEU A 8 -26.54 -11.30 -27.01
CA LEU A 8 -26.88 -10.58 -25.77
C LEU A 8 -26.38 -11.32 -24.51
N LEU A 9 -26.18 -12.65 -24.59
CA LEU A 9 -25.70 -13.46 -23.46
C LEU A 9 -24.19 -13.39 -23.22
N ILE A 10 -23.41 -12.94 -24.22
CA ILE A 10 -21.94 -12.83 -24.08
C ILE A 10 -21.55 -11.52 -23.38
N PHE A 11 -22.39 -10.49 -23.40
CA PHE A 11 -22.11 -9.20 -22.72
C PHE A 11 -22.35 -9.22 -21.21
N ALA A 12 -23.06 -10.22 -20.68
CA ALA A 12 -23.36 -10.31 -19.26
C ALA A 12 -22.21 -10.89 -18.41
N SER A 13 -21.14 -11.38 -19.02
CA SER A 13 -20.07 -12.10 -18.31
C SER A 13 -18.87 -11.24 -17.91
N PHE A 14 -18.85 -9.97 -18.26
CA PHE A 14 -17.78 -9.02 -17.85
C PHE A 14 -18.23 -8.11 -16.70
N SER A 15 -18.93 -8.66 -15.71
CA SER A 15 -18.91 -8.04 -14.39
C SER A 15 -17.50 -8.23 -13.83
N LEU A 16 -16.58 -7.35 -14.20
CA LEU A 16 -15.34 -7.15 -13.47
C LEU A 16 -15.76 -6.88 -12.02
N ASN A 17 -15.69 -7.91 -11.18
CA ASN A 17 -15.73 -7.78 -9.74
C ASN A 17 -14.52 -6.92 -9.36
N ALA A 18 -14.64 -5.61 -9.46
CA ALA A 18 -13.82 -4.67 -8.75
C ALA A 18 -14.14 -4.91 -7.27
N GLN A 19 -13.47 -5.90 -6.69
CA GLN A 19 -13.64 -6.27 -5.29
C GLN A 19 -13.24 -5.04 -4.50
N ARG A 20 -14.23 -4.34 -3.93
CA ARG A 20 -14.00 -3.17 -3.10
C ARG A 20 -13.11 -3.57 -1.95
N LEU A 21 -12.10 -2.79 -1.66
CA LEU A 21 -11.08 -3.14 -0.67
C LEU A 21 -11.66 -3.25 0.74
N LYS A 22 -12.70 -2.45 1.08
CA LYS A 22 -13.35 -2.41 2.40
C LYS A 22 -12.33 -2.40 3.54
N LEU A 23 -11.43 -1.43 3.50
CA LEU A 23 -10.33 -1.33 4.44
C LEU A 23 -10.82 -0.92 5.82
N THR A 24 -10.67 -1.79 6.81
CA THR A 24 -10.99 -1.53 8.22
C THR A 24 -9.78 -1.63 9.13
N ASN A 25 -8.83 -2.49 8.76
CA ASN A 25 -7.63 -2.77 9.52
C ASN A 25 -6.45 -3.03 8.59
N VAL A 26 -5.23 -2.76 9.05
CA VAL A 26 -4.04 -2.93 8.22
C VAL A 26 -2.76 -3.08 9.03
N VAL A 27 -1.89 -3.97 8.59
CA VAL A 27 -0.46 -4.00 8.95
C VAL A 27 0.27 -3.12 7.94
N LEU A 28 0.84 -2.01 8.40
CA LEU A 28 1.54 -1.04 7.56
C LEU A 28 3.02 -1.38 7.49
N VAL A 29 3.56 -1.50 6.29
CA VAL A 29 4.96 -1.82 6.02
C VAL A 29 5.52 -0.80 5.03
N ALA A 30 6.42 0.07 5.47
CA ALA A 30 7.15 0.94 4.56
C ALA A 30 8.40 0.23 4.03
N GLN A 31 8.44 0.02 2.71
CA GLN A 31 9.57 -0.60 2.02
C GLN A 31 10.43 0.49 1.39
N LEU A 32 11.35 1.04 2.18
CA LEU A 32 12.25 2.12 1.80
C LEU A 32 13.70 1.71 2.06
N ASP A 33 14.63 2.38 1.38
CA ASP A 33 16.05 2.09 1.44
C ASP A 33 16.62 2.30 2.87
N ARG A 34 16.32 3.46 3.49
CA ARG A 34 16.88 3.86 4.78
C ARG A 34 15.93 3.53 5.94
N SER A 35 16.50 3.02 7.04
CA SER A 35 15.72 2.72 8.25
C SER A 35 15.01 3.95 8.84
N GLU A 36 15.65 5.11 8.83
CA GLU A 36 15.05 6.39 9.27
C GLU A 36 13.86 6.79 8.42
N ASP A 37 13.93 6.56 7.10
CA ASP A 37 12.84 6.84 6.19
C ASP A 37 11.67 5.87 6.39
N LYS A 38 11.96 4.58 6.66
CA LYS A 38 10.94 3.60 7.06
C LYS A 38 10.21 4.06 8.31
N PHE A 39 10.95 4.41 9.35
CA PHE A 39 10.39 4.91 10.60
C PHE A 39 9.51 6.14 10.36
N THR A 40 10.04 7.16 9.68
CA THR A 40 9.32 8.39 9.37
C THR A 40 8.03 8.10 8.58
N ALA A 41 8.11 7.24 7.56
CA ALA A 41 6.96 6.91 6.73
C ALA A 41 5.90 6.15 7.52
N GLU A 42 6.28 5.09 8.28
CA GLU A 42 5.31 4.29 9.03
C GLU A 42 4.59 5.10 10.10
N ILE A 43 5.30 5.96 10.85
CA ILE A 43 4.67 6.79 11.88
C ILE A 43 3.66 7.78 11.25
N ASN A 44 4.07 8.56 10.25
CA ASN A 44 3.17 9.54 9.64
C ASN A 44 1.99 8.88 8.92
N LEU A 45 2.22 7.78 8.22
CA LEU A 45 1.14 7.06 7.55
C LEU A 45 0.19 6.45 8.58
N ALA A 46 0.70 5.84 9.65
CA ALA A 46 -0.14 5.27 10.71
C ALA A 46 -1.04 6.33 11.35
N GLU A 47 -0.52 7.52 11.62
CA GLU A 47 -1.30 8.66 12.12
C GLU A 47 -2.43 9.00 11.15
N ILE A 48 -2.13 9.21 9.86
CA ILE A 48 -3.13 9.54 8.84
C ILE A 48 -4.21 8.44 8.74
N PHE A 49 -3.84 7.16 8.76
CA PHE A 49 -4.80 6.05 8.70
C PHE A 49 -5.69 6.01 9.94
N ALA A 50 -5.10 6.17 11.13
CA ALA A 50 -5.82 6.17 12.41
C ALA A 50 -6.82 7.33 12.50
N GLU A 51 -6.42 8.54 12.11
CA GLU A 51 -7.29 9.73 12.04
C GLU A 51 -8.47 9.53 11.09
N ASN A 52 -8.32 8.67 10.08
CA ASN A 52 -9.36 8.33 9.12
C ASN A 52 -10.15 7.05 9.49
N GLY A 53 -10.00 6.57 10.73
CA GLY A 53 -10.77 5.46 11.29
C GLY A 53 -10.41 4.10 10.73
N VAL A 54 -9.14 3.89 10.37
CA VAL A 54 -8.57 2.59 10.03
C VAL A 54 -7.72 2.11 11.20
N ASN A 55 -7.97 0.90 11.68
CA ASN A 55 -7.10 0.27 12.69
C ASN A 55 -5.76 -0.10 12.03
N VAL A 56 -4.68 0.52 12.47
CA VAL A 56 -3.36 0.37 11.83
C VAL A 56 -2.32 -0.11 12.83
N LEU A 57 -1.53 -1.08 12.41
CA LEU A 57 -0.38 -1.59 13.15
C LEU A 57 0.89 -1.44 12.29
N PRO A 58 1.78 -0.49 12.60
CA PRO A 58 3.06 -0.37 11.91
C PRO A 58 3.92 -1.62 12.08
N SER A 59 4.66 -2.00 11.05
CA SER A 59 5.58 -3.16 11.10
C SER A 59 6.67 -2.99 12.15
N LEU A 60 7.03 -1.76 12.46
CA LEU A 60 7.96 -1.39 13.53
C LEU A 60 7.55 -1.91 14.91
N ASN A 61 6.25 -2.09 15.15
CA ASN A 61 5.72 -2.62 16.41
C ASN A 61 5.71 -4.17 16.46
N LEU A 62 5.98 -4.82 15.32
CA LEU A 62 6.00 -6.28 15.19
C LEU A 62 7.42 -6.83 15.07
N LEU A 63 8.32 -6.05 14.52
CA LEU A 63 9.68 -6.46 14.21
C LEU A 63 10.68 -5.89 15.22
N LYS A 64 11.65 -6.72 15.60
CA LYS A 64 12.83 -6.22 16.32
C LYS A 64 13.69 -5.40 15.36
N GLN A 65 14.42 -4.42 15.89
CA GLN A 65 15.34 -3.63 15.09
C GLN A 65 16.33 -4.53 14.33
N GLY A 66 16.47 -4.30 13.02
CA GLY A 66 17.33 -5.10 12.13
C GLY A 66 16.73 -6.42 11.65
N ALA A 67 15.51 -6.79 12.07
CA ALA A 67 14.86 -7.98 11.55
C ALA A 67 14.46 -7.81 10.07
N SER A 68 14.51 -8.92 9.33
CA SER A 68 14.04 -8.94 7.94
C SER A 68 12.53 -8.75 7.88
N LEU A 69 12.05 -8.04 6.85
CA LEU A 69 10.62 -7.89 6.58
C LEU A 69 9.92 -9.23 6.32
N SER A 70 10.65 -10.24 5.81
CA SER A 70 10.10 -11.59 5.62
C SER A 70 9.62 -12.24 6.93
N THR A 71 10.11 -11.78 8.09
CA THR A 71 9.63 -12.24 9.41
C THR A 71 8.14 -11.93 9.61
N LEU A 72 7.59 -10.90 8.94
CA LEU A 72 6.17 -10.52 9.03
C LEU A 72 5.19 -11.63 8.58
N VAL A 73 5.65 -12.56 7.76
CA VAL A 73 4.83 -13.71 7.30
C VAL A 73 5.11 -15.00 8.08
N SER A 74 5.92 -14.93 9.17
CA SER A 74 6.14 -16.06 10.07
C SER A 74 4.86 -16.44 10.84
N ASP A 75 4.76 -17.69 11.25
CA ASP A 75 3.57 -18.20 11.96
C ASP A 75 3.36 -17.49 13.30
N SER A 76 4.42 -17.09 13.98
CA SER A 76 4.35 -16.33 15.24
C SER A 76 3.65 -14.97 15.01
N ILE A 77 4.03 -14.24 13.96
CA ILE A 77 3.41 -12.96 13.62
C ILE A 77 1.97 -13.17 13.15
N LYS A 78 1.70 -14.17 12.30
CA LYS A 78 0.33 -14.51 11.87
C LYS A 78 -0.61 -14.76 13.04
N THR A 79 -0.14 -15.43 14.10
CA THR A 79 -0.93 -15.67 15.32
C THR A 79 -1.28 -14.35 16.00
N ILE A 80 -0.31 -13.45 16.20
CA ILE A 80 -0.52 -12.11 16.78
C ILE A 80 -1.52 -11.30 15.95
N LEU A 81 -1.39 -11.33 14.62
CA LEU A 81 -2.28 -10.59 13.73
C LEU A 81 -3.71 -11.13 13.76
N LYS A 82 -3.88 -12.45 13.85
CA LYS A 82 -5.18 -13.09 14.01
C LYS A 82 -5.87 -12.68 15.31
N GLU A 83 -5.15 -12.66 16.43
CA GLU A 83 -5.66 -12.18 17.72
C GLU A 83 -6.10 -10.72 17.68
N LYS A 84 -5.36 -9.88 16.92
CA LYS A 84 -5.67 -8.47 16.71
C LYS A 84 -6.68 -8.22 15.59
N GLN A 85 -7.20 -9.25 14.94
CA GLN A 85 -8.12 -9.18 13.80
C GLN A 85 -7.55 -8.37 12.61
N LEU A 86 -6.24 -8.43 12.39
CA LEU A 86 -5.55 -7.77 11.30
C LEU A 86 -5.37 -8.76 10.15
N ASP A 87 -6.06 -8.54 9.04
CA ASP A 87 -6.11 -9.44 7.88
C ASP A 87 -5.46 -8.89 6.62
N THR A 88 -5.17 -7.59 6.62
CA THR A 88 -4.67 -6.87 5.45
C THR A 88 -3.26 -6.34 5.71
N TYR A 89 -2.34 -6.62 4.80
CA TYR A 89 -1.03 -5.96 4.75
C TYR A 89 -1.05 -4.84 3.73
N LEU A 90 -0.50 -3.69 4.08
CA LEU A 90 -0.25 -2.58 3.19
C LEU A 90 1.24 -2.35 3.05
N LEU A 91 1.79 -2.69 1.90
CA LEU A 91 3.16 -2.35 1.55
C LEU A 91 3.17 -0.99 0.86
N VAL A 92 3.98 -0.08 1.37
CA VAL A 92 4.16 1.27 0.83
C VAL A 92 5.60 1.46 0.40
N ASN A 93 5.80 1.75 -0.87
CA ASN A 93 7.11 2.03 -1.41
C ASN A 93 7.11 3.32 -2.25
N VAL A 94 8.30 3.84 -2.54
CA VAL A 94 8.50 4.90 -3.52
C VAL A 94 8.71 4.24 -4.88
N ARG A 95 7.80 4.49 -5.82
CA ARG A 95 7.91 4.01 -7.20
C ARG A 95 8.97 4.77 -7.99
N GLY A 96 9.20 6.02 -7.61
CA GLY A 96 10.23 6.89 -8.18
C GLY A 96 9.86 8.37 -8.16
N TYR A 97 10.75 9.18 -8.75
CA TYR A 97 10.69 10.64 -8.74
C TYR A 97 10.53 11.20 -10.16
N ASP A 98 9.92 12.38 -10.26
CA ASP A 98 9.86 13.28 -11.42
C ASP A 98 9.32 12.67 -12.74
N ARG A 99 8.84 11.44 -12.71
CA ARG A 99 8.28 10.73 -13.86
C ARG A 99 6.81 10.38 -13.65
N GLN A 100 6.16 9.97 -14.72
CA GLN A 100 4.86 9.29 -14.63
C GLN A 100 5.10 7.79 -14.57
N PHE A 101 4.40 7.14 -13.65
CA PHE A 101 4.44 5.69 -13.47
C PHE A 101 3.06 5.11 -13.78
N ARG A 102 3.03 3.89 -14.27
CA ARG A 102 1.83 3.07 -14.41
C ARG A 102 1.87 1.95 -13.38
N LEU A 103 0.71 1.44 -13.06
CA LEU A 103 0.61 0.24 -12.20
C LEU A 103 1.42 -0.90 -12.83
N SER A 104 2.15 -1.63 -11.99
CA SER A 104 2.83 -2.84 -12.43
C SER A 104 1.79 -3.92 -12.73
N SER A 105 1.97 -4.61 -13.84
CA SER A 105 1.18 -5.80 -14.17
C SER A 105 1.72 -7.07 -13.51
N LYS A 106 2.89 -6.98 -12.86
CA LYS A 106 3.58 -8.11 -12.24
C LYS A 106 3.95 -7.74 -10.81
N ILE A 107 2.99 -7.88 -9.91
CA ILE A 107 3.22 -7.83 -8.46
C ILE A 107 3.04 -9.26 -7.97
N GLY A 108 4.02 -9.76 -7.24
CA GLY A 108 4.04 -11.12 -6.71
C GLY A 108 3.11 -11.34 -5.51
N SER A 109 3.32 -12.44 -4.81
CA SER A 109 2.71 -12.68 -3.50
C SER A 109 3.29 -11.72 -2.44
N LEU A 110 2.61 -11.58 -1.30
CA LEU A 110 3.15 -10.81 -0.17
C LEU A 110 4.54 -11.29 0.24
N THR A 111 4.73 -12.60 0.31
CA THR A 111 6.02 -13.21 0.68
C THR A 111 7.13 -12.84 -0.30
N GLU A 112 6.85 -12.83 -1.61
CA GLU A 112 7.81 -12.40 -2.62
C GLU A 112 8.13 -10.92 -2.51
N GLU A 113 7.12 -10.06 -2.38
CA GLU A 113 7.30 -8.61 -2.29
C GLU A 113 8.07 -8.18 -1.02
N LEU A 114 7.88 -8.86 0.11
CA LEU A 114 8.64 -8.59 1.35
C LEU A 114 10.14 -8.91 1.23
N ASN A 115 10.53 -9.73 0.27
CA ASN A 115 11.94 -10.09 0.00
C ASN A 115 12.59 -9.18 -1.06
N ILE A 116 11.83 -8.30 -1.72
CA ILE A 116 12.39 -7.38 -2.72
C ILE A 116 13.13 -6.24 -2.02
N ALA A 117 14.37 -6.00 -2.44
CA ALA A 117 15.12 -4.83 -2.00
C ALA A 117 14.57 -3.56 -2.68
N HIS A 118 14.25 -2.55 -1.88
CA HIS A 118 13.78 -1.26 -2.36
C HIS A 118 14.93 -0.25 -2.39
N MET A 119 15.13 0.39 -3.54
CA MET A 119 16.27 1.26 -3.81
C MET A 119 16.00 2.75 -3.60
N PHE A 120 14.77 3.12 -3.25
CA PHE A 120 14.40 4.52 -3.16
C PHE A 120 14.23 4.97 -1.72
N PRO A 121 14.92 6.07 -1.28
CA PRO A 121 14.63 6.75 -0.02
C PRO A 121 13.26 7.44 -0.07
N LEU A 122 12.75 7.83 1.10
CA LEU A 122 11.49 8.57 1.21
C LEU A 122 11.56 9.93 0.50
N PHE A 123 12.71 10.57 0.57
CA PHE A 123 12.98 11.87 -0.04
C PHE A 123 14.44 11.95 -0.48
N ARG A 124 14.68 12.70 -1.55
CA ARG A 124 16.01 13.14 -1.97
C ARG A 124 15.94 14.59 -2.46
N ASP A 125 17.07 15.28 -2.42
CA ASP A 125 17.17 16.67 -2.87
C ASP A 125 16.85 16.84 -4.36
N GLU A 126 16.45 18.05 -4.75
CA GLU A 126 16.18 18.47 -6.12
C GLU A 126 15.01 17.76 -6.82
N ILE A 127 14.17 17.01 -6.09
CA ILE A 127 12.96 16.43 -6.67
C ILE A 127 11.84 17.46 -6.73
N THR A 128 11.02 17.37 -7.78
CA THR A 128 9.79 18.14 -7.92
C THR A 128 8.55 17.33 -7.67
N SER A 129 8.63 16.02 -7.83
CA SER A 129 7.52 15.12 -7.55
C SER A 129 7.99 13.72 -7.14
N ILE A 130 7.16 13.05 -6.35
CA ILE A 130 7.34 11.67 -5.91
C ILE A 130 6.07 10.87 -6.17
N THR A 131 6.21 9.61 -6.54
CA THR A 131 5.09 8.68 -6.67
C THR A 131 5.24 7.56 -5.66
N PHE A 132 4.25 7.44 -4.78
CA PHE A 132 4.08 6.31 -3.89
C PHE A 132 3.27 5.22 -4.56
N GLU A 133 3.58 3.98 -4.23
CA GLU A 133 2.79 2.80 -4.56
C GLU A 133 2.31 2.15 -3.28
N PHE A 134 1.00 1.87 -3.23
CA PHE A 134 0.31 1.25 -2.11
C PHE A 134 -0.22 -0.10 -2.58
N ASN A 135 0.35 -1.18 -2.07
CA ASN A 135 -0.01 -2.55 -2.42
C ASN A 135 -0.69 -3.24 -1.23
N PHE A 136 -1.94 -3.63 -1.40
CA PHE A 136 -2.74 -4.27 -0.36
C PHE A 136 -2.79 -5.78 -0.60
N PHE A 137 -2.46 -6.55 0.42
CA PHE A 137 -2.48 -8.01 0.38
C PHE A 137 -3.41 -8.58 1.44
N ARG A 138 -4.15 -9.63 1.07
CA ARG A 138 -4.90 -10.49 1.98
C ARG A 138 -4.60 -11.95 1.63
N ASN A 139 -4.37 -12.79 2.66
CA ASN A 139 -4.04 -14.20 2.45
C ASN A 139 -2.92 -14.41 1.40
N ASP A 140 -1.84 -13.64 1.51
CA ASP A 140 -0.67 -13.67 0.61
C ASP A 140 -0.95 -13.23 -0.85
N LYS A 141 -2.16 -12.77 -1.16
CA LYS A 141 -2.58 -12.34 -2.50
C LYS A 141 -2.78 -10.85 -2.57
N LEU A 142 -2.28 -10.25 -3.65
CA LEU A 142 -2.56 -8.86 -3.98
C LEU A 142 -4.05 -8.68 -4.24
N CYS A 143 -4.68 -7.74 -3.52
CA CYS A 143 -6.10 -7.43 -3.69
C CYS A 143 -6.34 -6.01 -4.21
N HIS A 144 -5.40 -5.10 -4.05
CA HIS A 144 -5.52 -3.74 -4.59
C HIS A 144 -4.14 -3.09 -4.72
N THR A 145 -3.99 -2.23 -5.73
CA THR A 145 -2.82 -1.36 -5.90
C THR A 145 -3.28 0.05 -6.26
N GLU A 146 -2.68 1.05 -5.64
CA GLU A 146 -2.92 2.46 -5.92
C GLU A 146 -1.61 3.23 -6.05
N LEU A 147 -1.55 4.19 -6.99
CA LEU A 147 -0.43 5.12 -7.14
C LEU A 147 -0.85 6.52 -6.69
N LEU A 148 -0.06 7.12 -5.81
CA LEU A 148 -0.24 8.50 -5.39
C LEU A 148 0.95 9.35 -5.83
N LYS A 149 0.73 10.22 -6.82
CA LYS A 149 1.73 11.22 -7.23
C LYS A 149 1.55 12.51 -6.45
N LEU A 150 2.60 12.93 -5.75
CA LEU A 150 2.72 14.21 -5.08
C LEU A 150 3.63 15.12 -5.91
N LYS A 151 3.12 16.30 -6.30
CA LYS A 151 3.86 17.32 -7.07
C LYS A 151 4.30 18.47 -6.16
N ASN A 152 5.30 19.25 -6.59
CA ASN A 152 5.84 20.41 -5.87
C ASN A 152 6.34 20.03 -4.47
N VAL A 153 7.10 18.95 -4.39
CA VAL A 153 7.74 18.43 -3.19
C VAL A 153 9.18 18.92 -3.19
N SER A 154 9.48 19.94 -2.41
CA SER A 154 10.84 20.53 -2.34
C SER A 154 11.55 20.25 -1.03
N THR A 155 10.85 19.72 -0.02
CA THR A 155 11.42 19.29 1.27
C THR A 155 10.67 18.09 1.82
N LYS A 156 11.28 17.39 2.79
CA LYS A 156 10.66 16.23 3.47
C LYS A 156 9.39 16.65 4.24
N GLU A 157 9.38 17.83 4.85
CA GLU A 157 8.24 18.38 5.56
C GLU A 157 7.06 18.65 4.61
N LYS A 158 7.33 19.26 3.44
CA LYS A 158 6.30 19.46 2.41
C LYS A 158 5.76 18.13 1.87
N LEU A 159 6.61 17.11 1.78
CA LEU A 159 6.16 15.77 1.42
C LEU A 159 5.13 15.26 2.42
N ILE A 160 5.46 15.28 3.72
CA ILE A 160 4.57 14.82 4.80
C ILE A 160 3.27 15.62 4.81
N GLN A 161 3.33 16.96 4.75
CA GLN A 161 2.13 17.81 4.66
C GLN A 161 1.22 17.44 3.48
N LYS A 162 1.81 17.09 2.33
CA LYS A 162 1.03 16.67 1.16
C LYS A 162 0.43 15.27 1.32
N LEU A 163 1.07 14.36 2.03
CA LEU A 163 0.49 13.08 2.40
C LEU A 163 -0.75 13.30 3.29
N HIS A 164 -0.64 14.08 4.38
CA HIS A 164 -1.76 14.44 5.25
C HIS A 164 -2.93 15.09 4.48
N LYS A 165 -2.64 15.89 3.46
CA LYS A 165 -3.68 16.54 2.65
C LYS A 165 -4.38 15.61 1.66
N LYS A 166 -3.65 14.67 1.05
CA LYS A 166 -4.18 13.88 -0.10
C LYS A 166 -4.60 12.47 0.26
N LEU A 167 -3.91 11.84 1.20
CA LEU A 167 -4.14 10.45 1.54
C LEU A 167 -5.52 10.20 2.19
N PRO A 168 -6.10 11.09 3.02
CA PRO A 168 -7.42 10.90 3.58
C PRO A 168 -8.50 10.60 2.54
N ARG A 169 -8.47 11.30 1.41
CA ARG A 169 -9.43 11.07 0.31
C ARG A 169 -9.28 9.65 -0.30
N LEU A 170 -8.06 9.15 -0.41
CA LEU A 170 -7.82 7.78 -0.88
C LEU A 170 -8.31 6.76 0.15
N ILE A 171 -8.01 6.98 1.43
CA ILE A 171 -8.44 6.08 2.51
C ILE A 171 -9.97 5.96 2.52
N GLN A 172 -10.72 7.05 2.36
CA GLN A 172 -12.18 6.97 2.27
C GLN A 172 -12.66 6.11 1.10
N ARG A 173 -11.98 6.16 -0.06
CA ARG A 173 -12.28 5.28 -1.19
C ARG A 173 -11.96 3.81 -0.90
N TRP A 174 -10.89 3.56 -0.16
CA TRP A 174 -10.49 2.20 0.22
C TRP A 174 -11.42 1.58 1.28
N LYS A 175 -12.08 2.41 2.08
CA LYS A 175 -13.08 1.97 3.08
C LYS A 175 -14.44 1.67 2.45
N ALA A 176 -14.78 2.32 1.35
CA ALA A 176 -16.06 2.13 0.64
C ALA A 176 -16.10 0.80 -0.13
#